data_f8183527d60f0965318dc0ec930f8e71
#
_entry.id   f8183527d60f0965318dc0ec930f8e71
#
_cell.length_a   1.000
_cell.length_b   1.000
_cell.length_c   1.000
_cell.angle_alpha   90.00
_cell.angle_beta   90.00
_cell.angle_gamma   90.00
#
_symmetry.space_group_name_H-M   'P 1'
#
loop_
_entity.id
_entity.type
_entity.pdbx_description
1 polymer ?
#
loop_
_entity_poly.entity_id
_entity_poly.type
_entity_poly.pdbx_seq_one_letter_code
_entity_poly.pdbx_strand_id
1 'polypeptide(L)'
;MQQKVSDPMALTTTQVRQLRALAHHLNPAILIGKADVTDALVKQAEQALEAHELIKCAVQDGSDLSAREAAHALAERTNAEVVQVIGHRFSLYRESSREDIDHIKL
;
A
#
# COMPACT_ATOMS: atom_id res chain seq x y z
N MET A 1 13.81 -15.31 17.50
CA MET A 1 13.74 -15.19 16.85
C MET A 1 13.68 -14.83 16.40
N GLN A 2 13.42 -14.66 16.30
CA GLN A 2 13.20 -14.24 15.64
C GLN A 2 12.96 -14.15 14.91
N GLN A 3 12.64 -14.01 14.86
CA GLN A 3 12.45 -13.88 14.03
C GLN A 3 12.20 -13.41 13.33
N LYS A 4 11.62 -13.40 13.50
CA LYS A 4 11.32 -12.81 12.49
C LYS A 4 11.92 -11.90 11.70
N VAL A 5 12.17 -11.52 11.87
CA VAL A 5 13.06 -10.96 11.19
C VAL A 5 13.41 -11.43 9.81
N SER A 6 13.11 -12.57 9.48
CA SER A 6 13.29 -13.11 8.16
C SER A 6 12.41 -12.44 7.11
N ASP A 7 11.37 -11.73 7.54
CA ASP A 7 10.48 -10.98 6.64
C ASP A 7 10.48 -9.52 7.08
N PRO A 8 11.31 -8.67 6.44
CA PRO A 8 11.37 -7.27 6.84
C PRO A 8 10.09 -6.50 6.52
N MET A 9 9.19 -7.07 5.73
CA MET A 9 7.93 -6.42 5.41
C MET A 9 6.81 -6.77 6.41
N ALA A 10 7.07 -7.72 7.30
CA ALA A 10 6.06 -8.11 8.28
C ALA A 10 5.84 -6.99 9.30
N LEU A 11 4.58 -6.62 9.50
CA LEU A 11 4.20 -5.57 10.44
C LEU A 11 3.58 -6.19 11.69
N THR A 12 3.85 -5.57 12.83
CA THR A 12 3.18 -5.96 14.09
C THR A 12 1.77 -5.40 14.10
N THR A 13 0.93 -5.93 14.98
CA THR A 13 -0.44 -5.43 15.15
C THR A 13 -0.44 -3.95 15.53
N THR A 14 0.49 -3.54 16.39
CA THR A 14 0.59 -2.15 16.81
C THR A 14 0.98 -1.25 15.63
N GLN A 15 1.91 -1.69 14.80
CA GLN A 15 2.33 -0.94 13.61
C GLN A 15 1.19 -0.82 12.61
N VAL A 16 0.45 -1.90 12.38
CA VAL A 16 -0.71 -1.86 11.47
C VAL A 16 -1.75 -0.86 11.97
N ARG A 17 -2.02 -0.87 13.28
CA ARG A 17 -2.97 0.07 13.86
C ARG A 17 -2.53 1.52 13.67
N GLN A 18 -1.24 1.78 13.87
CA GLN A 18 -0.67 3.12 13.66
C GLN A 18 -0.82 3.55 12.20
N LEU A 19 -0.52 2.66 11.25
CA LEU A 19 -0.63 2.95 9.83
C LEU A 19 -2.08 3.18 9.41
N ARG A 20 -3.02 2.42 9.98
CA ARG A 20 -4.45 2.62 9.69
C ARG A 20 -4.91 4.02 10.13
N ALA A 21 -4.45 4.45 11.30
CA ALA A 21 -4.80 5.79 11.78
C ALA A 21 -4.27 6.87 10.84
N LEU A 22 -3.04 6.72 10.37
CA LEU A 22 -2.45 7.65 9.41
C LEU A 22 -3.19 7.63 8.07
N ALA A 23 -3.50 6.43 7.58
CA ALA A 23 -4.16 6.27 6.28
C ALA A 23 -5.55 6.89 6.27
N HIS A 24 -6.22 6.94 7.41
CA HIS A 24 -7.56 7.51 7.53
C HIS A 24 -7.61 8.95 7.03
N HIS A 25 -6.52 9.69 7.16
CA HIS A 25 -6.45 11.09 6.75
C HIS A 25 -5.95 11.29 5.33
N LEU A 26 -5.57 10.22 4.64
CA LEU A 26 -5.03 10.33 3.29
C LEU A 26 -6.14 10.31 2.25
N ASN A 27 -5.91 11.04 1.16
CA ASN A 27 -6.73 10.93 -0.04
C ASN A 27 -6.15 9.86 -0.95
N PRO A 28 -6.98 9.19 -1.78
CA PRO A 28 -6.45 8.23 -2.73
C PRO A 28 -5.46 8.87 -3.69
N ALA A 29 -4.27 8.29 -3.78
CA ALA A 29 -3.23 8.74 -4.69
C ALA A 29 -3.20 7.91 -5.97
N ILE A 30 -3.73 6.69 -5.90
CA ILE A 30 -3.75 5.74 -7.02
C ILE A 30 -5.20 5.35 -7.29
N LEU A 31 -5.61 5.39 -8.55
CA LEU A 31 -6.94 4.97 -8.95
C LEU A 31 -6.81 3.77 -9.89
N ILE A 32 -7.40 2.65 -9.49
CA ILE A 32 -7.38 1.44 -10.29
C ILE A 32 -8.64 1.42 -11.14
N GLY A 33 -8.44 1.49 -12.46
CA GLY A 33 -9.54 1.52 -13.43
C GLY A 33 -9.88 0.14 -13.96
N LYS A 34 -10.58 0.13 -15.10
CA LYS A 34 -11.04 -1.11 -15.71
C LYS A 34 -9.89 -1.99 -16.21
N ALA A 35 -8.76 -1.40 -16.51
CA ALA A 35 -7.60 -2.15 -16.98
C ALA A 35 -6.88 -2.91 -15.86
N ASP A 36 -7.41 -2.84 -14.65
CA ASP A 36 -6.89 -3.54 -13.50
C ASP A 36 -5.47 -3.09 -13.12
N VAL A 37 -4.63 -4.00 -12.63
CA VAL A 37 -3.29 -3.67 -12.18
C VAL A 37 -2.33 -3.81 -13.35
N THR A 38 -2.12 -2.71 -14.06
CA THR A 38 -1.22 -2.66 -15.22
C THR A 38 0.21 -2.37 -14.78
N ASP A 39 1.17 -2.59 -15.69
CA ASP A 39 2.57 -2.26 -15.40
C ASP A 39 2.74 -0.76 -15.12
N ALA A 40 2.02 0.09 -15.84
CA ALA A 40 2.07 1.53 -15.60
C ALA A 40 1.56 1.88 -14.21
N LEU A 41 0.50 1.21 -13.76
CA LEU A 41 -0.05 1.43 -12.43
C LEU A 41 0.92 0.97 -11.35
N VAL A 42 1.58 -0.17 -11.56
CA VAL A 42 2.60 -0.67 -10.62
C VAL A 42 3.72 0.36 -10.48
N LYS A 43 4.20 0.90 -11.59
CA LYS A 43 5.26 1.90 -11.57
C LYS A 43 4.83 3.15 -10.82
N GLN A 44 3.60 3.59 -11.04
CA GLN A 44 3.04 4.75 -10.34
C GLN A 44 2.98 4.48 -8.83
N ALA A 45 2.55 3.29 -8.45
CA ALA A 45 2.47 2.92 -7.03
C ALA A 45 3.85 2.85 -6.41
N GLU A 46 4.84 2.31 -7.11
CA GLU A 46 6.20 2.25 -6.60
C GLU A 46 6.77 3.64 -6.35
N GLN A 47 6.53 4.57 -7.26
CA GLN A 47 6.97 5.95 -7.09
C GLN A 47 6.31 6.58 -5.88
N ALA A 48 5.00 6.35 -5.70
CA ALA A 48 4.27 6.88 -4.56
C ALA A 48 4.76 6.29 -3.24
N LEU A 49 5.02 4.98 -3.21
CA LEU A 49 5.54 4.31 -2.01
C LEU A 49 6.93 4.82 -1.65
N GLU A 50 7.79 5.04 -2.65
CA GLU A 50 9.12 5.59 -2.37
C GLU A 50 9.05 7.01 -1.83
N ALA A 51 8.08 7.79 -2.27
CA ALA A 51 7.94 9.18 -1.83
C ALA A 51 7.26 9.30 -0.46
N HIS A 52 6.30 8.43 -0.16
CA HIS A 52 5.41 8.60 0.99
C HIS A 52 5.35 7.43 1.96
N GLU A 53 5.79 6.25 1.56
CA GLU A 53 5.77 4.99 2.31
C GLU A 53 4.37 4.44 2.57
N LEU A 54 3.39 5.29 2.88
CA LEU A 54 2.00 4.90 3.08
C LEU A 54 1.16 5.60 2.02
N ILE A 55 0.41 4.81 1.25
CA ILE A 55 -0.45 5.36 0.20
C ILE A 55 -1.84 4.77 0.32
N LYS A 56 -2.83 5.51 -0.15
CA LYS A 56 -4.21 5.04 -0.25
C LYS A 56 -4.56 4.90 -1.72
N CYS A 57 -5.26 3.82 -2.04
CA CYS A 57 -5.69 3.51 -3.40
C CYS A 57 -7.19 3.35 -3.42
N ALA A 58 -7.80 3.63 -4.57
CA ALA A 58 -9.23 3.44 -4.78
C ALA A 58 -9.45 2.60 -6.02
N VAL A 59 -10.45 1.71 -5.97
CA VAL A 59 -10.84 0.89 -7.12
C VAL A 59 -12.08 1.54 -7.74
N GLN A 60 -11.99 1.84 -9.03
CA GLN A 60 -13.06 2.48 -9.75
C GLN A 60 -14.22 1.50 -9.95
N ASP A 61 -15.46 2.02 -9.91
CA ASP A 61 -16.64 1.23 -10.23
C ASP A 61 -16.50 0.67 -11.65
N GLY A 62 -16.86 -0.59 -11.80
CA GLY A 62 -16.75 -1.26 -13.09
C GLY A 62 -15.45 -1.98 -13.32
N SER A 63 -14.52 -1.91 -12.38
CA SER A 63 -13.32 -2.75 -12.41
C SER A 63 -13.70 -4.20 -12.20
N ASP A 64 -12.98 -5.11 -12.84
CA ASP A 64 -13.21 -6.54 -12.67
C ASP A 64 -12.66 -7.04 -11.33
N LEU A 65 -11.78 -6.27 -10.69
CA LEU A 65 -11.19 -6.65 -9.42
C LEU A 65 -11.92 -5.99 -8.25
N SER A 66 -12.11 -6.75 -7.17
CA SER A 66 -12.52 -6.16 -5.91
C SER A 66 -11.35 -5.38 -5.31
N ALA A 67 -11.64 -4.54 -4.32
CA ALA A 67 -10.58 -3.81 -3.63
C ALA A 67 -9.57 -4.75 -2.99
N ARG A 68 -10.04 -5.88 -2.42
CA ARG A 68 -9.16 -6.86 -1.80
C ARG A 68 -8.24 -7.51 -2.83
N GLU A 69 -8.80 -7.91 -3.97
CA GLU A 69 -8.00 -8.52 -5.03
C GLU A 69 -6.97 -7.54 -5.59
N ALA A 70 -7.39 -6.30 -5.83
CA ALA A 70 -6.49 -5.26 -6.31
C ALA A 70 -5.38 -4.97 -5.31
N ALA A 71 -5.73 -4.92 -4.02
CA ALA A 71 -4.76 -4.65 -2.96
C ALA A 71 -3.68 -5.72 -2.92
N HIS A 72 -4.08 -7.00 -2.96
CA HIS A 72 -3.11 -8.09 -2.92
C HIS A 72 -2.25 -8.14 -4.18
N ALA A 73 -2.85 -7.93 -5.34
CA ALA A 73 -2.11 -7.92 -6.60
C ALA A 73 -1.06 -6.80 -6.63
N LEU A 74 -1.46 -5.61 -6.22
CA LEU A 74 -0.55 -4.47 -6.25
C LEU A 74 0.53 -4.60 -5.16
N ALA A 75 0.16 -5.08 -3.98
CA ALA A 75 1.11 -5.28 -2.89
C ALA A 75 2.18 -6.29 -3.28
N GLU A 76 1.79 -7.39 -3.93
CA GLU A 76 2.73 -8.40 -4.37
C GLU A 76 3.72 -7.85 -5.38
N ARG A 77 3.24 -7.07 -6.32
CA ARG A 77 4.09 -6.52 -7.38
C ARG A 77 4.99 -5.38 -6.92
N THR A 78 4.68 -4.75 -5.80
CA THR A 78 5.48 -3.64 -5.26
C THR A 78 6.24 -4.00 -3.99
N ASN A 79 6.12 -5.25 -3.52
CA ASN A 79 6.69 -5.70 -2.24
C ASN A 79 6.19 -4.85 -1.07
N ALA A 80 4.91 -4.46 -1.12
CA ALA A 80 4.29 -3.68 -0.06
C ALA A 80 3.39 -4.55 0.80
N GLU A 81 3.03 -4.03 1.97
CA GLU A 81 2.08 -4.68 2.87
C GLU A 81 0.71 -4.05 2.70
N VAL A 82 -0.33 -4.89 2.70
CA VAL A 82 -1.71 -4.40 2.72
C VAL A 82 -2.03 -4.00 4.16
N VAL A 83 -2.31 -2.72 4.37
CA VAL A 83 -2.58 -2.19 5.71
C VAL A 83 -4.06 -2.30 6.04
N GLN A 84 -4.93 -2.00 5.07
CA GLN A 84 -6.37 -1.97 5.31
C GLN A 84 -7.12 -2.02 3.99
N VAL A 85 -8.28 -2.68 3.99
CA VAL A 85 -9.21 -2.67 2.86
C VAL A 85 -10.57 -2.27 3.41
N ILE A 86 -11.14 -1.16 2.94
CA ILE A 86 -12.46 -0.68 3.32
C ILE A 86 -13.23 -0.27 2.08
N GLY A 87 -14.34 -0.96 1.79
CA GLY A 87 -15.15 -0.66 0.63
C GLY A 87 -14.34 -0.78 -0.65
N HIS A 88 -14.31 0.29 -1.44
CA HIS A 88 -13.55 0.34 -2.69
C HIS A 88 -12.15 0.91 -2.52
N ARG A 89 -11.68 1.05 -1.29
CA ARG A 89 -10.37 1.65 -1.01
C ARG A 89 -9.50 0.71 -0.21
N PHE A 90 -8.19 0.86 -0.39
CA PHE A 90 -7.23 0.12 0.39
C PHE A 90 -5.97 0.96 0.58
N SER A 91 -5.17 0.58 1.58
CA SER A 91 -3.92 1.28 1.87
C SER A 91 -2.77 0.29 1.86
N LEU A 92 -1.64 0.73 1.33
CA LEU A 92 -0.41 -0.05 1.24
C LEU A 92 0.71 0.69 1.95
N TYR A 93 1.62 -0.08 2.54
CA TYR A 93 2.80 0.45 3.18
C TYR A 93 4.05 -0.29 2.71
N ARG A 94 5.11 0.46 2.44
CA ARG A 94 6.45 -0.06 2.21
C ARG A 94 7.46 0.98 2.64
N GLU A 95 8.46 0.56 3.41
CA GLU A 95 9.53 1.47 3.79
C GLU A 95 10.27 1.93 2.53
N SER A 96 10.52 3.23 2.42
CA SER A 96 11.22 3.80 1.28
C SER A 96 12.71 3.52 1.38
N SER A 97 13.34 3.30 0.23
CA SER A 97 14.80 3.18 0.15
C SER A 97 15.48 4.55 0.09
N ARG A 98 14.70 5.63 -0.06
CA ARG A 98 15.26 6.98 -0.15
C ARG A 98 15.63 7.49 1.24
N GLU A 99 16.69 8.30 1.29
CA GLU A 99 17.12 8.91 2.55
C GLU A 99 16.72 10.38 2.67
N ASP A 100 16.20 10.94 1.57
CA ASP A 100 15.83 12.36 1.52
C ASP A 100 14.36 12.61 1.83
N ILE A 101 13.68 11.67 2.43
CA ILE A 101 12.28 11.81 2.85
C ILE A 101 12.16 11.61 4.35
N ASP A 102 11.05 12.08 4.91
CA ASP A 102 10.71 11.81 6.30
C ASP A 102 10.06 10.44 6.39
N HIS A 103 10.79 9.47 6.92
CA HIS A 103 10.26 8.12 7.08
C HIS A 103 9.21 8.08 8.18
N ILE A 104 8.18 7.27 7.98
CA ILE A 104 7.17 7.04 9.00
C ILE A 104 7.82 6.28 10.16
N LYS A 105 7.66 6.78 11.35
CA LYS A 105 8.24 6.15 12.54
C LYS A 105 7.23 5.19 13.15
N LEU A 106 7.56 3.92 13.06
CA LEU A 106 6.70 2.86 13.59
C LEU A 106 7.25 2.27 14.88
#